data_90755f00380dd3ca132e992b95eceb3e
#
_entry.id   90755f00380dd3ca132e992b95eceb3e
#
_cell.length_a   1.000
_cell.length_b   1.000
_cell.length_c   1.000
_cell.angle_alpha   90.00
_cell.angle_beta   90.00
_cell.angle_gamma   90.00
#
_symmetry.space_group_name_H-M   'P 1'
#
loop_
_entity.id
_entity.type
_entity.pdbx_description
1 polymer ?
#
loop_
_entity_poly.entity_id
_entity_poly.type
_entity_poly.pdbx_seq_one_letter_code
_entity_poly.pdbx_strand_id
1 'polypeptide(L)'
;MVGLDSGASRTSLDALVQQRHLGGVILLGGWTSGAARVEATTSHLESLAGESTGGLGLLLAADQEGGQVQQLRGSGFDRMPSALTQGTWSADRLTSEATGWARQLKAAGINVNLAPVADTVPTGIGTKNGPIGRYGRQYSSDPAQVGESVGAFVAGMRAGGVASTVKHFPGIGRITGNTDTTASGITDRTTSATDPYLEPFADGIRDGADLVMVGSAVYPRIDGSTNAVFSRAVVTGVLRDRLGWQGVTITDDVGAAAAVADVPVAQRAVRFVEAGGDIVLTAVPSTVGPMHEALKAEMSKDAGFAAQVRAAAVRVVALKARLGLASCG
;
A
#
# COMPACT_ATOMS: atom_id res chain seq x y z
N MET A 1 -5.72 6.07 -5.43
CA MET A 1 -6.47 5.63 -4.22
C MET A 1 -6.57 6.80 -3.26
N VAL A 2 -7.74 7.02 -2.64
CA VAL A 2 -7.96 8.17 -1.76
C VAL A 2 -8.50 7.73 -0.40
N GLY A 3 -8.11 8.44 0.66
CA GLY A 3 -8.53 8.15 2.03
C GLY A 3 -9.96 8.60 2.32
N LEU A 4 -10.74 7.73 2.98
CA LEU A 4 -12.01 8.05 3.62
C LEU A 4 -11.84 7.87 5.13
N ASP A 5 -11.85 8.98 5.86
CA ASP A 5 -11.76 8.96 7.32
C ASP A 5 -13.07 8.48 7.95
N SER A 6 -12.98 7.73 9.06
CA SER A 6 -14.14 7.17 9.77
C SER A 6 -15.10 8.24 10.30
N GLY A 7 -14.60 9.46 10.55
CA GLY A 7 -15.38 10.63 10.97
C GLY A 7 -16.04 11.41 9.82
N ALA A 8 -15.66 11.12 8.56
CA ALA A 8 -16.23 11.77 7.39
C ALA A 8 -17.61 11.20 7.03
N SER A 9 -18.43 11.99 6.30
CA SER A 9 -19.63 11.44 5.67
C SER A 9 -19.23 10.37 4.64
N ARG A 10 -19.98 9.28 4.56
CA ARG A 10 -19.77 8.26 3.52
C ARG A 10 -19.93 8.80 2.09
N THR A 11 -20.62 9.93 1.93
CA THR A 11 -20.83 10.61 0.64
C THR A 11 -19.74 11.64 0.30
N SER A 12 -18.75 11.82 1.17
CA SER A 12 -17.70 12.84 0.98
C SER A 12 -16.81 12.61 -0.23
N LEU A 13 -16.77 11.39 -0.76
CA LEU A 13 -15.98 11.01 -1.95
C LEU A 13 -16.83 10.83 -3.21
N ASP A 14 -18.16 10.96 -3.16
CA ASP A 14 -19.06 10.68 -4.28
C ASP A 14 -18.64 11.42 -5.56
N ALA A 15 -18.41 12.72 -5.45
CA ALA A 15 -17.99 13.53 -6.58
C ALA A 15 -16.62 13.11 -7.14
N LEU A 16 -15.70 12.67 -6.29
CA LEU A 16 -14.39 12.18 -6.74
C LEU A 16 -14.52 10.84 -7.46
N VAL A 17 -15.33 9.92 -6.95
CA VAL A 17 -15.59 8.64 -7.62
C VAL A 17 -16.23 8.86 -8.98
N GLN A 18 -17.30 9.65 -9.06
CA GLN A 18 -18.10 9.82 -10.27
C GLN A 18 -17.44 10.74 -11.31
N GLN A 19 -16.79 11.82 -10.88
CA GLN A 19 -16.26 12.86 -11.80
C GLN A 19 -14.78 12.74 -12.09
N ARG A 20 -14.01 12.11 -11.18
CA ARG A 20 -12.57 11.89 -11.35
C ARG A 20 -12.22 10.43 -11.60
N HIS A 21 -13.22 9.55 -11.64
CA HIS A 21 -13.07 8.13 -11.95
C HIS A 21 -12.02 7.46 -11.07
N LEU A 22 -12.13 7.63 -9.74
CA LEU A 22 -11.17 7.06 -8.78
C LEU A 22 -11.03 5.55 -8.98
N GLY A 23 -9.79 5.07 -8.96
CA GLY A 23 -9.48 3.64 -9.04
C GLY A 23 -9.71 2.87 -7.74
N GLY A 24 -9.74 3.57 -6.59
CA GLY A 24 -9.95 2.94 -5.27
C GLY A 24 -10.02 3.92 -4.13
N VAL A 25 -10.46 3.42 -2.96
CA VAL A 25 -10.60 4.14 -1.69
C VAL A 25 -9.95 3.31 -0.59
N ILE A 26 -9.25 3.97 0.35
CA ILE A 26 -8.74 3.36 1.58
C ILE A 26 -9.52 3.91 2.77
N LEU A 27 -9.95 3.03 3.68
CA LEU A 27 -10.63 3.39 4.92
C LEU A 27 -9.60 3.70 6.02
N LEU A 28 -9.62 4.92 6.55
CA LEU A 28 -8.69 5.46 7.54
C LEU A 28 -9.42 5.96 8.80
N GLY A 29 -8.68 6.33 9.85
CA GLY A 29 -9.22 6.98 11.04
C GLY A 29 -9.86 6.05 12.07
N GLY A 30 -9.69 4.74 11.94
CA GLY A 30 -10.14 3.77 12.95
C GLY A 30 -11.65 3.53 12.93
N TRP A 31 -12.11 2.64 12.07
CA TRP A 31 -13.50 2.20 11.94
C TRP A 31 -13.87 1.18 13.02
N THR A 32 -14.37 1.65 14.17
CA THR A 32 -14.61 0.83 15.37
C THR A 32 -16.06 0.33 15.51
N SER A 33 -16.96 0.71 14.60
CA SER A 33 -18.38 0.37 14.66
C SER A 33 -18.75 -1.00 14.07
N GLY A 34 -17.77 -1.81 13.71
CA GLY A 34 -17.95 -3.18 13.20
C GLY A 34 -18.21 -3.28 11.70
N ALA A 35 -18.30 -4.53 11.24
CA ALA A 35 -18.35 -4.89 9.82
C ALA A 35 -19.56 -4.33 9.09
N ALA A 36 -20.74 -4.29 9.71
CA ALA A 36 -21.96 -3.77 9.09
C ALA A 36 -21.83 -2.28 8.68
N ARG A 37 -21.12 -1.46 9.48
CA ARG A 37 -20.87 -0.05 9.12
C ARG A 37 -19.90 0.07 7.96
N VAL A 38 -18.87 -0.78 7.93
CA VAL A 38 -17.90 -0.84 6.84
C VAL A 38 -18.60 -1.29 5.56
N GLU A 39 -19.37 -2.38 5.60
CA GLU A 39 -20.12 -2.93 4.46
C GLU A 39 -21.10 -1.90 3.87
N ALA A 40 -21.84 -1.19 4.71
CA ALA A 40 -22.74 -0.13 4.22
C ALA A 40 -21.98 1.00 3.49
N THR A 41 -20.74 1.26 3.86
CA THR A 41 -19.89 2.27 3.22
C THR A 41 -19.28 1.73 1.92
N THR A 42 -18.74 0.53 1.94
CA THR A 42 -18.15 -0.10 0.75
C THR A 42 -19.19 -0.35 -0.33
N SER A 43 -20.40 -0.83 0.03
CA SER A 43 -21.53 -1.00 -0.90
C SER A 43 -21.98 0.32 -1.50
N HIS A 44 -22.02 1.42 -0.71
CA HIS A 44 -22.31 2.75 -1.24
C HIS A 44 -21.26 3.17 -2.28
N LEU A 45 -19.97 3.05 -1.98
CA LEU A 45 -18.90 3.42 -2.89
C LEU A 45 -18.93 2.59 -4.19
N GLU A 46 -19.15 1.27 -4.10
CA GLU A 46 -19.28 0.40 -5.26
C GLU A 46 -20.49 0.76 -6.13
N SER A 47 -21.61 1.17 -5.53
CA SER A 47 -22.78 1.61 -6.30
C SER A 47 -22.53 2.86 -7.16
N LEU A 48 -21.51 3.65 -6.83
CA LEU A 48 -21.11 4.84 -7.60
C LEU A 48 -20.15 4.50 -8.76
N ALA A 49 -19.46 3.35 -8.68
CA ALA A 49 -18.39 3.00 -9.62
C ALA A 49 -18.95 2.65 -11.01
N GLY A 50 -19.82 1.71 -11.10
CA GLY A 50 -20.53 1.21 -12.30
C GLY A 50 -20.24 1.93 -13.62
N GLU A 51 -21.19 2.69 -14.09
CA GLU A 51 -21.10 3.44 -15.36
C GLU A 51 -19.96 4.47 -15.36
N SER A 52 -19.71 5.14 -14.21
CA SER A 52 -18.70 6.20 -14.12
C SER A 52 -17.27 5.70 -14.28
N THR A 53 -17.02 4.41 -14.07
CA THR A 53 -15.68 3.78 -14.16
C THR A 53 -15.53 2.81 -15.35
N GLY A 54 -16.46 2.85 -16.30
CA GLY A 54 -16.45 1.93 -17.45
C GLY A 54 -16.68 0.47 -17.05
N GLY A 55 -17.50 0.22 -16.03
CA GLY A 55 -17.80 -1.13 -15.53
C GLY A 55 -16.75 -1.72 -14.59
N LEU A 56 -15.73 -0.93 -14.19
CA LEU A 56 -14.70 -1.37 -13.25
C LEU A 56 -15.12 -1.04 -11.82
N GLY A 57 -15.14 -2.03 -10.92
CA GLY A 57 -15.31 -1.85 -9.48
C GLY A 57 -14.12 -1.12 -8.84
N LEU A 58 -14.26 -0.70 -7.58
CA LEU A 58 -13.23 0.01 -6.81
C LEU A 58 -12.28 -0.96 -6.10
N LEU A 59 -11.00 -0.59 -6.01
CA LEU A 59 -10.11 -1.18 -5.01
C LEU A 59 -10.46 -0.55 -3.66
N LEU A 60 -11.06 -1.33 -2.78
CA LEU A 60 -11.46 -0.91 -1.43
C LEU A 60 -10.47 -1.48 -0.42
N ALA A 61 -9.70 -0.61 0.24
CA ALA A 61 -8.55 -0.99 1.02
C ALA A 61 -8.66 -0.60 2.49
N ALA A 62 -7.88 -1.27 3.34
CA ALA A 62 -7.61 -0.88 4.73
C ALA A 62 -6.21 -1.34 5.14
N ASP A 63 -5.62 -0.68 6.15
CA ASP A 63 -4.44 -1.16 6.87
C ASP A 63 -4.89 -2.10 7.98
N GLN A 64 -4.83 -3.39 7.73
CA GLN A 64 -5.21 -4.43 8.68
C GLN A 64 -4.01 -5.32 8.97
N GLU A 65 -2.99 -4.74 9.66
CA GLU A 65 -1.73 -5.40 10.03
C GLU A 65 -1.87 -6.20 11.33
N GLY A 66 -2.69 -5.68 12.23
CA GLY A 66 -2.82 -6.12 13.61
C GLY A 66 -2.14 -5.18 14.61
N GLY A 67 -2.22 -5.52 15.90
CA GLY A 67 -1.67 -4.71 16.97
C GLY A 67 -2.23 -3.29 16.99
N GLN A 68 -1.34 -2.31 16.84
CA GLN A 68 -1.71 -0.89 16.84
C GLN A 68 -2.18 -0.39 15.47
N VAL A 69 -1.86 -1.11 14.38
CA VAL A 69 -2.30 -0.79 13.02
C VAL A 69 -3.37 -1.77 12.56
N GLN A 70 -4.55 -1.58 13.09
CA GLN A 70 -5.77 -2.30 12.74
C GLN A 70 -6.89 -1.27 12.59
N GLN A 71 -7.19 -0.87 11.35
CA GLN A 71 -8.17 0.17 11.07
C GLN A 71 -9.61 -0.28 11.34
N LEU A 72 -9.93 -1.53 10.99
CA LEU A 72 -11.28 -2.08 11.10
C LEU A 72 -11.40 -2.92 12.36
N ARG A 73 -12.36 -2.55 13.24
CA ARG A 73 -12.56 -3.16 14.56
C ARG A 73 -14.05 -3.25 14.90
N GLY A 74 -14.36 -3.98 15.96
CA GLY A 74 -15.74 -4.19 16.45
C GLY A 74 -16.34 -5.48 15.92
N SER A 75 -17.65 -5.64 16.04
CA SER A 75 -18.35 -6.87 15.64
C SER A 75 -18.06 -7.24 14.19
N GLY A 76 -17.66 -8.49 13.94
CA GLY A 76 -17.29 -9.00 12.61
C GLY A 76 -15.82 -8.85 12.26
N PHE A 77 -14.99 -8.24 13.12
CA PHE A 77 -13.55 -8.19 12.99
C PHE A 77 -12.86 -8.69 14.26
N ASP A 78 -12.08 -9.74 14.14
CA ASP A 78 -11.26 -10.24 15.23
C ASP A 78 -10.16 -9.23 15.58
N ARG A 79 -9.75 -9.24 16.85
CA ARG A 79 -8.56 -8.49 17.26
C ARG A 79 -7.31 -9.24 16.83
N MET A 80 -6.60 -8.67 15.88
CA MET A 80 -5.36 -9.23 15.37
C MET A 80 -4.20 -8.89 16.31
N PRO A 81 -3.34 -9.85 16.69
CA PRO A 81 -2.11 -9.58 17.43
C PRO A 81 -1.14 -8.70 16.62
N SER A 82 -0.14 -8.13 17.30
CA SER A 82 0.95 -7.41 16.61
C SER A 82 1.75 -8.34 15.69
N ALA A 83 2.39 -7.78 14.65
CA ALA A 83 3.26 -8.56 13.77
C ALA A 83 4.38 -9.26 14.54
N LEU A 84 4.95 -8.64 15.60
CA LEU A 84 5.91 -9.30 16.50
C LEU A 84 5.35 -10.59 17.13
N THR A 85 4.07 -10.60 17.52
CA THR A 85 3.42 -11.81 18.03
C THR A 85 3.15 -12.80 16.90
N GLN A 86 2.64 -12.34 15.77
CA GLN A 86 2.40 -13.17 14.59
C GLN A 86 3.70 -13.86 14.11
N GLY A 87 4.84 -13.16 14.13
CA GLY A 87 6.16 -13.70 13.76
C GLY A 87 6.69 -14.81 14.67
N THR A 88 6.05 -15.06 15.84
CA THR A 88 6.37 -16.21 16.69
C THR A 88 5.56 -17.48 16.34
N TRP A 89 4.64 -17.39 15.39
CA TRP A 89 3.79 -18.50 14.98
C TRP A 89 4.44 -19.33 13.86
N SER A 90 3.98 -20.58 13.72
CA SER A 90 4.33 -21.33 12.50
C SER A 90 3.67 -20.71 11.27
N ALA A 91 4.27 -20.92 10.10
CA ALA A 91 3.74 -20.46 8.82
C ALA A 91 2.29 -20.96 8.59
N ASP A 92 2.01 -22.23 8.90
CA ASP A 92 0.66 -22.82 8.78
C ASP A 92 -0.37 -22.10 9.67
N ARG A 93 0.01 -21.80 10.92
CA ARG A 93 -0.87 -21.05 11.81
C ARG A 93 -1.13 -19.66 11.30
N LEU A 94 -0.09 -18.93 10.89
CA LEU A 94 -0.24 -17.57 10.38
C LEU A 94 -1.11 -17.56 9.11
N THR A 95 -0.91 -18.52 8.20
CA THR A 95 -1.74 -18.67 6.99
C THR A 95 -3.21 -18.90 7.34
N SER A 96 -3.48 -19.77 8.33
CA SER A 96 -4.86 -20.05 8.77
C SER A 96 -5.54 -18.83 9.36
N GLU A 97 -4.86 -18.11 10.27
CA GLU A 97 -5.38 -16.90 10.92
C GLU A 97 -5.59 -15.79 9.88
N ALA A 98 -4.61 -15.55 9.00
CA ALA A 98 -4.71 -14.57 7.93
C ALA A 98 -5.86 -14.88 6.96
N THR A 99 -6.14 -16.17 6.69
CA THR A 99 -7.32 -16.57 5.91
C THR A 99 -8.62 -16.17 6.60
N GLY A 100 -8.70 -16.33 7.92
CA GLY A 100 -9.83 -15.89 8.73
C GLY A 100 -10.05 -14.38 8.64
N TRP A 101 -8.98 -13.61 8.84
CA TRP A 101 -9.02 -12.14 8.75
C TRP A 101 -9.39 -11.65 7.35
N ALA A 102 -8.85 -12.29 6.31
CA ALA A 102 -9.19 -11.96 4.92
C ALA A 102 -10.68 -12.18 4.62
N ARG A 103 -11.28 -13.27 5.12
CA ARG A 103 -12.73 -13.51 4.97
C ARG A 103 -13.57 -12.44 5.66
N GLN A 104 -13.15 -11.95 6.82
CA GLN A 104 -13.81 -10.84 7.52
C GLN A 104 -13.73 -9.54 6.72
N LEU A 105 -12.55 -9.24 6.16
CA LEU A 105 -12.36 -8.09 5.26
C LEU A 105 -13.27 -8.19 4.04
N LYS A 106 -13.25 -9.33 3.36
CA LYS A 106 -14.07 -9.57 2.16
C LYS A 106 -15.57 -9.46 2.45
N ALA A 107 -16.04 -10.01 3.57
CA ALA A 107 -17.43 -9.90 3.99
C ALA A 107 -17.88 -8.45 4.22
N ALA A 108 -16.96 -7.57 4.62
CA ALA A 108 -17.20 -6.14 4.76
C ALA A 108 -16.95 -5.34 3.47
N GLY A 109 -16.75 -5.99 2.32
CA GLY A 109 -16.53 -5.37 1.02
C GLY A 109 -15.12 -4.84 0.79
N ILE A 110 -14.14 -5.16 1.66
CA ILE A 110 -12.72 -4.82 1.46
C ILE A 110 -12.08 -5.89 0.58
N ASN A 111 -11.43 -5.46 -0.50
CA ASN A 111 -10.80 -6.36 -1.46
C ASN A 111 -9.27 -6.20 -1.55
N VAL A 112 -8.70 -5.21 -0.84
CA VAL A 112 -7.24 -5.01 -0.70
C VAL A 112 -6.89 -4.80 0.77
N ASN A 113 -5.91 -5.53 1.28
CA ASN A 113 -5.27 -5.23 2.56
C ASN A 113 -3.90 -4.62 2.31
N LEU A 114 -3.64 -3.41 2.85
CA LEU A 114 -2.31 -2.80 2.82
C LEU A 114 -1.42 -3.43 3.91
N ALA A 115 -1.24 -4.73 3.83
CA ALA A 115 -0.40 -5.61 4.66
C ALA A 115 -0.01 -6.84 3.84
N PRO A 116 1.10 -7.52 4.16
CA PRO A 116 1.90 -7.44 5.38
C PRO A 116 3.04 -6.41 5.34
N VAL A 117 3.57 -6.10 6.52
CA VAL A 117 4.80 -5.32 6.68
C VAL A 117 6.01 -6.25 6.47
N ALA A 118 6.80 -5.99 5.42
CA ALA A 118 8.01 -6.72 5.09
C ALA A 118 9.29 -6.03 5.63
N ASP A 119 9.13 -4.94 6.37
CA ASP A 119 10.25 -4.23 6.98
C ASP A 119 10.92 -5.05 8.07
N THR A 120 12.23 -5.23 7.96
CA THR A 120 13.06 -5.84 9.00
C THR A 120 13.68 -4.76 9.87
N VAL A 121 13.45 -4.80 11.18
CA VAL A 121 14.03 -3.84 12.14
C VAL A 121 15.19 -4.49 12.87
N PRO A 122 16.44 -4.00 12.69
CA PRO A 122 17.60 -4.54 13.41
C PRO A 122 17.45 -4.41 14.92
N THR A 123 17.90 -5.42 15.68
CA THR A 123 17.85 -5.42 17.15
C THR A 123 18.51 -4.19 17.76
N GLY A 124 19.61 -3.71 17.16
CA GLY A 124 20.33 -2.52 17.63
C GLY A 124 19.55 -1.20 17.48
N ILE A 125 18.53 -1.17 16.62
CA ILE A 125 17.61 -0.05 16.45
C ILE A 125 16.35 -0.26 17.30
N GLY A 126 15.71 -1.41 17.17
CA GLY A 126 14.53 -1.80 17.94
C GLY A 126 13.46 -0.70 17.94
N THR A 127 12.98 -0.31 19.12
CA THR A 127 11.93 0.72 19.30
C THR A 127 12.37 2.16 18.95
N LYS A 128 13.65 2.41 18.67
CA LYS A 128 14.12 3.69 18.13
C LYS A 128 13.72 3.88 16.67
N ASN A 129 13.41 2.80 15.97
CA ASN A 129 12.79 2.89 14.67
C ASN A 129 11.37 3.43 14.81
N GLY A 130 11.16 4.68 14.39
CA GLY A 130 9.93 5.43 14.59
C GLY A 130 8.71 4.85 13.87
N PRO A 131 8.80 4.41 12.59
CA PRO A 131 7.62 3.99 11.83
C PRO A 131 7.18 2.55 12.14
N ILE A 132 8.08 1.62 12.43
CA ILE A 132 7.80 0.17 12.52
C ILE A 132 8.08 -0.36 13.91
N GLY A 133 9.35 -0.32 14.37
CA GLY A 133 9.79 -0.95 15.61
C GLY A 133 9.11 -0.40 16.85
N ARG A 134 8.83 0.90 16.88
CA ARG A 134 8.11 1.56 17.98
C ARG A 134 6.73 0.97 18.24
N TYR A 135 6.09 0.47 17.18
CA TYR A 135 4.71 -0.04 17.22
C TYR A 135 4.62 -1.57 17.13
N GLY A 136 5.77 -2.27 17.07
CA GLY A 136 5.80 -3.73 16.91
C GLY A 136 5.17 -4.21 15.61
N ARG A 137 5.38 -3.47 14.51
CA ARG A 137 4.82 -3.76 13.19
C ARG A 137 5.66 -4.75 12.38
N GLN A 138 6.92 -5.02 12.75
CA GLN A 138 7.77 -6.03 12.11
C GLN A 138 7.49 -7.43 12.67
N TYR A 139 7.66 -8.45 11.84
CA TYR A 139 7.57 -9.85 12.28
C TYR A 139 8.78 -10.28 13.10
N SER A 140 9.98 -9.87 12.68
CA SER A 140 11.25 -10.24 13.33
C SER A 140 12.34 -9.19 13.08
N SER A 141 13.50 -9.37 13.70
CA SER A 141 14.75 -8.69 13.36
C SER A 141 15.63 -9.48 12.39
N ASP A 142 15.23 -10.69 12.03
CA ASP A 142 15.87 -11.56 11.05
C ASP A 142 15.11 -11.50 9.72
N PRO A 143 15.74 -11.07 8.61
CA PRO A 143 15.11 -10.99 7.31
C PRO A 143 14.49 -12.31 6.84
N ALA A 144 15.14 -13.45 7.07
CA ALA A 144 14.62 -14.75 6.66
C ALA A 144 13.29 -15.09 7.36
N GLN A 145 13.21 -14.84 8.68
CA GLN A 145 11.99 -15.04 9.43
C GLN A 145 10.88 -14.03 9.03
N VAL A 146 11.25 -12.79 8.70
CA VAL A 146 10.29 -11.82 8.15
C VAL A 146 9.74 -12.34 6.84
N GLY A 147 10.60 -12.83 5.92
CA GLY A 147 10.19 -13.39 4.63
C GLY A 147 9.22 -14.55 4.76
N GLU A 148 9.51 -15.52 5.65
CA GLU A 148 8.62 -16.65 5.93
C GLU A 148 7.22 -16.17 6.42
N SER A 149 7.21 -15.22 7.37
CA SER A 149 5.96 -14.67 7.90
C SER A 149 5.17 -13.88 6.83
N VAL A 150 5.86 -13.10 6.00
CA VAL A 150 5.28 -12.35 4.88
C VAL A 150 4.63 -13.33 3.89
N GLY A 151 5.32 -14.39 3.49
CA GLY A 151 4.79 -15.42 2.59
C GLY A 151 3.53 -16.09 3.16
N ALA A 152 3.56 -16.47 4.43
CA ALA A 152 2.41 -17.07 5.13
C ALA A 152 1.21 -16.13 5.17
N PHE A 153 1.41 -14.85 5.47
CA PHE A 153 0.35 -13.84 5.50
C PHE A 153 -0.24 -13.62 4.09
N VAL A 154 0.61 -13.49 3.07
CA VAL A 154 0.20 -13.35 1.66
C VAL A 154 -0.65 -14.55 1.21
N ALA A 155 -0.21 -15.78 1.53
CA ALA A 155 -0.94 -17.00 1.21
C ALA A 155 -2.33 -17.01 1.87
N GLY A 156 -2.43 -16.57 3.13
CA GLY A 156 -3.68 -16.47 3.85
C GLY A 156 -4.64 -15.43 3.27
N MET A 157 -4.15 -14.23 2.95
CA MET A 157 -4.95 -13.18 2.29
C MET A 157 -5.54 -13.69 0.98
N ARG A 158 -4.71 -14.32 0.14
CA ARG A 158 -5.14 -14.91 -1.13
C ARG A 158 -6.19 -16.00 -0.93
N ALA A 159 -5.99 -16.90 0.04
CA ALA A 159 -6.97 -17.97 0.35
C ALA A 159 -8.30 -17.41 0.84
N GLY A 160 -8.32 -16.26 1.49
CA GLY A 160 -9.53 -15.54 1.90
C GLY A 160 -10.13 -14.64 0.81
N GLY A 161 -9.45 -14.48 -0.35
CA GLY A 161 -9.93 -13.73 -1.51
C GLY A 161 -9.76 -12.21 -1.37
N VAL A 162 -8.70 -11.75 -0.69
CA VAL A 162 -8.30 -10.35 -0.54
C VAL A 162 -6.88 -10.18 -1.06
N ALA A 163 -6.65 -9.14 -1.86
CA ALA A 163 -5.31 -8.79 -2.34
C ALA A 163 -4.43 -8.30 -1.19
N SER A 164 -3.17 -8.71 -1.19
CA SER A 164 -2.17 -8.32 -0.20
C SER A 164 -1.17 -7.30 -0.75
N THR A 165 -0.58 -6.50 0.14
CA THR A 165 0.39 -5.46 -0.20
C THR A 165 1.62 -5.57 0.68
N VAL A 166 2.76 -5.98 0.13
CA VAL A 166 4.02 -5.97 0.88
C VAL A 166 4.58 -4.56 0.99
N LYS A 167 4.99 -4.13 2.19
CA LYS A 167 5.37 -2.74 2.48
C LYS A 167 6.46 -2.62 3.55
N HIS A 168 7.24 -1.58 3.55
CA HIS A 168 7.30 -0.37 2.71
C HIS A 168 8.61 -0.41 1.91
N PHE A 169 8.56 -0.85 0.67
CA PHE A 169 9.75 -1.06 -0.18
C PHE A 169 10.59 0.23 -0.31
N PRO A 170 11.93 0.16 -0.28
CA PRO A 170 12.82 -1.00 -0.10
C PRO A 170 13.12 -1.35 1.37
N GLY A 171 12.36 -0.89 2.33
CA GLY A 171 12.44 -1.20 3.75
C GLY A 171 12.76 0.01 4.62
N ILE A 172 11.87 0.36 5.56
CA ILE A 172 12.02 1.50 6.48
C ILE A 172 12.41 1.06 7.91
N GLY A 173 12.89 -0.18 8.07
CA GLY A 173 13.28 -0.71 9.38
C GLY A 173 14.57 -0.12 9.97
N ARG A 174 15.41 0.55 9.16
CA ARG A 174 16.67 1.14 9.60
C ARG A 174 16.63 2.64 9.86
N ILE A 175 15.54 3.33 9.53
CA ILE A 175 15.39 4.76 9.82
C ILE A 175 14.85 4.99 11.22
N THR A 176 15.07 6.21 11.76
CA THR A 176 14.58 6.60 13.09
C THR A 176 13.39 7.55 13.03
N GLY A 177 13.29 8.36 11.97
CA GLY A 177 12.16 9.24 11.72
C GLY A 177 10.98 8.48 11.11
N ASN A 178 9.76 8.86 11.49
CA ASN A 178 8.56 8.37 10.80
C ASN A 178 8.26 9.28 9.62
N THR A 179 8.27 8.75 8.40
CA THR A 179 8.04 9.45 7.13
C THR A 179 6.74 10.24 7.09
N ASP A 180 5.71 9.79 7.81
CA ASP A 180 4.42 10.48 7.88
C ASP A 180 4.50 11.81 8.64
N THR A 181 5.35 11.87 9.67
CA THR A 181 5.35 12.98 10.63
C THR A 181 6.61 13.84 10.60
N THR A 182 7.68 13.40 9.93
CA THR A 182 8.94 14.16 9.85
C THR A 182 9.70 13.87 8.55
N ALA A 183 10.43 14.90 8.08
CA ALA A 183 11.44 14.78 7.03
C ALA A 183 12.86 14.52 7.60
N SER A 184 13.01 14.45 8.93
CA SER A 184 14.29 14.20 9.60
C SER A 184 14.40 12.74 10.03
N GLY A 185 15.62 12.17 9.93
CA GLY A 185 15.88 10.78 10.34
C GLY A 185 15.30 9.73 9.40
N ILE A 186 14.93 10.10 8.18
CA ILE A 186 14.34 9.22 7.15
C ILE A 186 15.37 8.72 6.13
N THR A 187 16.66 8.93 6.36
CA THR A 187 17.73 8.50 5.45
C THR A 187 18.35 7.19 5.93
N ASP A 188 18.21 6.14 5.15
CA ASP A 188 18.92 4.86 5.32
C ASP A 188 20.21 4.87 4.49
N ARG A 189 21.37 4.96 5.16
CA ARG A 189 22.68 4.99 4.52
C ARG A 189 23.29 3.59 4.30
N THR A 190 22.57 2.53 4.67
CA THR A 190 23.04 1.16 4.64
C THR A 190 22.45 0.37 3.47
N THR A 191 21.16 0.46 3.27
CA THR A 191 20.44 -0.31 2.26
C THR A 191 20.92 0.03 0.84
N SER A 192 21.34 -1.00 0.12
CA SER A 192 21.76 -0.97 -1.29
C SER A 192 20.83 -1.86 -2.12
N ALA A 193 21.00 -1.84 -3.44
CA ALA A 193 20.20 -2.66 -4.37
C ALA A 193 20.40 -4.19 -4.17
N THR A 194 21.38 -4.61 -3.39
CA THR A 194 21.71 -6.03 -3.08
C THR A 194 21.62 -6.34 -1.60
N ASP A 195 21.01 -5.47 -0.82
CA ASP A 195 20.91 -5.64 0.64
C ASP A 195 20.02 -6.84 1.00
N PRO A 196 20.42 -7.69 1.98
CA PRO A 196 19.59 -8.82 2.42
C PRO A 196 18.22 -8.42 2.96
N TYR A 197 18.03 -7.17 3.39
CA TYR A 197 16.74 -6.68 3.86
C TYR A 197 15.72 -6.46 2.74
N LEU A 198 16.11 -6.69 1.47
CA LEU A 198 15.19 -6.78 0.34
C LEU A 198 14.58 -8.19 0.19
N GLU A 199 15.16 -9.22 0.82
CA GLU A 199 14.69 -10.61 0.71
C GLU A 199 13.23 -10.78 1.14
N PRO A 200 12.73 -10.18 2.26
CA PRO A 200 11.32 -10.31 2.63
C PRO A 200 10.35 -9.80 1.57
N PHE A 201 10.74 -8.77 0.81
CA PHE A 201 9.95 -8.28 -0.32
C PHE A 201 9.99 -9.25 -1.51
N ALA A 202 11.17 -9.81 -1.81
CA ALA A 202 11.33 -10.83 -2.85
C ALA A 202 10.52 -12.09 -2.52
N ASP A 203 10.50 -12.50 -1.25
CA ASP A 203 9.70 -13.63 -0.76
C ASP A 203 8.21 -13.35 -0.93
N GLY A 204 7.72 -12.19 -0.47
CA GLY A 204 6.32 -11.80 -0.66
C GLY A 204 5.89 -11.75 -2.13
N ILE A 205 6.78 -11.26 -3.03
CA ILE A 205 6.56 -11.27 -4.48
C ILE A 205 6.45 -12.69 -5.02
N ARG A 206 7.39 -13.56 -4.65
CA ARG A 206 7.41 -14.97 -5.05
C ARG A 206 6.18 -15.73 -4.57
N ASP A 207 5.71 -15.43 -3.36
CA ASP A 207 4.58 -16.09 -2.73
C ASP A 207 3.22 -15.50 -3.18
N GLY A 208 3.27 -14.52 -4.08
CA GLY A 208 2.12 -14.04 -4.84
C GLY A 208 1.41 -12.84 -4.23
N ALA A 209 2.15 -11.92 -3.61
CA ALA A 209 1.62 -10.60 -3.28
C ALA A 209 1.04 -9.91 -4.52
N ASP A 210 -0.01 -9.14 -4.34
CA ASP A 210 -0.72 -8.47 -5.44
C ASP A 210 -0.21 -7.05 -5.68
N LEU A 211 0.22 -6.39 -4.59
CA LEU A 211 0.77 -5.04 -4.61
C LEU A 211 2.09 -4.97 -3.83
N VAL A 212 2.93 -4.02 -4.25
CA VAL A 212 4.09 -3.55 -3.47
C VAL A 212 3.93 -2.07 -3.20
N MET A 213 3.97 -1.68 -1.92
CA MET A 213 3.95 -0.28 -1.52
C MET A 213 5.36 0.25 -1.36
N VAL A 214 5.65 1.39 -2.02
CA VAL A 214 6.95 2.07 -1.95
C VAL A 214 6.88 3.16 -0.88
N GLY A 215 7.81 3.10 0.08
CA GLY A 215 7.93 4.08 1.14
C GLY A 215 8.59 5.39 0.70
N SER A 216 8.55 6.38 1.58
CA SER A 216 9.02 7.75 1.30
C SER A 216 10.40 8.08 1.91
N ALA A 217 11.15 7.07 2.36
CA ALA A 217 12.51 7.27 2.88
C ALA A 217 13.56 7.48 1.77
N VAL A 218 14.77 7.87 2.14
CA VAL A 218 15.88 8.17 1.21
C VAL A 218 16.98 7.13 1.37
N TYR A 219 17.51 6.63 0.24
CA TYR A 219 18.51 5.55 0.19
C TYR A 219 19.73 5.96 -0.65
N PRO A 220 20.71 6.68 -0.08
CA PRO A 220 21.85 7.24 -0.84
C PRO A 220 22.71 6.21 -1.58
N ARG A 221 22.66 4.92 -1.18
CA ARG A 221 23.39 3.83 -1.88
C ARG A 221 22.64 3.27 -3.09
N ILE A 222 21.39 3.74 -3.33
CA ILE A 222 20.59 3.39 -4.51
C ILE A 222 20.39 4.63 -5.38
N ASP A 223 19.94 5.76 -4.82
CA ASP A 223 19.62 6.99 -5.56
C ASP A 223 19.83 8.24 -4.68
N GLY A 224 21.06 8.67 -4.52
CA GLY A 224 21.46 9.97 -4.00
C GLY A 224 20.61 10.51 -2.85
N SER A 225 19.78 11.51 -3.13
CA SER A 225 18.91 12.21 -2.15
C SER A 225 17.40 12.11 -2.51
N THR A 226 17.04 11.35 -3.53
CA THR A 226 15.65 11.21 -3.96
C THR A 226 14.87 10.30 -3.01
N ASN A 227 13.67 10.70 -2.60
CA ASN A 227 12.78 9.81 -1.86
C ASN A 227 12.45 8.58 -2.72
N ALA A 228 12.46 7.39 -2.11
CA ALA A 228 12.28 6.13 -2.83
C ALA A 228 11.02 6.11 -3.71
N VAL A 229 9.92 6.68 -3.22
CA VAL A 229 8.66 6.78 -3.96
C VAL A 229 8.77 7.55 -5.29
N PHE A 230 9.75 8.44 -5.44
CA PHE A 230 10.00 9.20 -6.68
C PHE A 230 11.28 8.77 -7.42
N SER A 231 11.93 7.72 -6.94
CA SER A 231 13.19 7.24 -7.51
C SER A 231 12.96 6.16 -8.55
N ARG A 232 13.30 6.45 -9.81
CA ARG A 232 13.31 5.44 -10.87
C ARG A 232 14.30 4.31 -10.59
N ALA A 233 15.44 4.62 -9.95
CA ALA A 233 16.40 3.59 -9.57
C ALA A 233 15.81 2.59 -8.55
N VAL A 234 14.97 3.06 -7.62
CA VAL A 234 14.27 2.21 -6.64
C VAL A 234 13.10 1.46 -7.30
N VAL A 235 12.14 2.20 -7.90
CA VAL A 235 10.88 1.64 -8.39
C VAL A 235 11.07 0.79 -9.64
N THR A 236 11.81 1.29 -10.63
CA THR A 236 12.09 0.52 -11.85
C THR A 236 13.31 -0.37 -11.65
N GLY A 237 14.48 0.19 -11.29
CA GLY A 237 15.73 -0.54 -11.29
C GLY A 237 15.79 -1.67 -10.26
N VAL A 238 15.43 -1.40 -9.00
CA VAL A 238 15.49 -2.45 -7.96
C VAL A 238 14.22 -3.30 -7.96
N LEU A 239 13.03 -2.69 -7.86
CA LEU A 239 11.80 -3.46 -7.68
C LEU A 239 11.41 -4.20 -8.97
N ARG A 240 11.32 -3.51 -10.13
CA ARG A 240 10.84 -4.17 -11.36
C ARG A 240 11.92 -4.99 -12.04
N ASP A 241 13.09 -4.39 -12.29
CA ASP A 241 14.11 -5.03 -13.12
C ASP A 241 14.88 -6.10 -12.32
N ARG A 242 15.32 -5.78 -11.09
CA ARG A 242 16.13 -6.71 -10.30
C ARG A 242 15.30 -7.78 -9.57
N LEU A 243 14.20 -7.39 -8.88
CA LEU A 243 13.34 -8.35 -8.18
C LEU A 243 12.26 -8.97 -9.09
N GLY A 244 12.17 -8.56 -10.35
CA GLY A 244 11.26 -9.14 -11.35
C GLY A 244 9.79 -8.78 -11.15
N TRP A 245 9.48 -7.68 -10.42
CA TRP A 245 8.10 -7.32 -10.09
C TRP A 245 7.29 -6.87 -11.31
N GLN A 246 6.21 -7.58 -11.60
CA GLN A 246 5.29 -7.28 -12.71
C GLN A 246 3.90 -6.82 -12.23
N GLY A 247 3.64 -6.89 -10.94
CA GLY A 247 2.36 -6.50 -10.34
C GLY A 247 2.20 -5.00 -10.14
N VAL A 248 1.19 -4.63 -9.36
CA VAL A 248 0.84 -3.24 -9.07
C VAL A 248 1.78 -2.63 -8.02
N THR A 249 2.35 -1.47 -8.34
CA THR A 249 3.15 -0.67 -7.40
C THR A 249 2.32 0.52 -6.92
N ILE A 250 2.20 0.68 -5.62
CA ILE A 250 1.45 1.77 -4.98
C ILE A 250 2.38 2.65 -4.13
N THR A 251 2.12 3.95 -4.02
CA THR A 251 2.83 4.81 -3.07
C THR A 251 2.37 4.55 -1.64
N ASP A 252 3.23 4.81 -0.66
CA ASP A 252 2.77 5.25 0.67
C ASP A 252 2.00 6.58 0.56
N ASP A 253 1.42 7.09 1.65
CA ASP A 253 0.67 8.36 1.55
C ASP A 253 1.57 9.51 1.07
N VAL A 254 1.27 10.02 -0.10
CA VAL A 254 1.96 11.21 -0.63
C VAL A 254 1.11 12.48 -0.51
N GLY A 255 -0.06 12.41 0.12
CA GLY A 255 -0.93 13.56 0.37
C GLY A 255 -0.52 14.34 1.60
N ALA A 256 -0.32 13.66 2.73
CA ALA A 256 -0.06 14.25 4.04
C ALA A 256 1.36 14.01 4.55
N ALA A 257 2.11 13.02 4.03
CA ALA A 257 3.42 12.63 4.58
C ALA A 257 4.43 13.79 4.57
N ALA A 258 5.03 14.04 5.74
CA ALA A 258 6.02 15.10 5.93
C ALA A 258 7.30 14.86 5.10
N ALA A 259 7.64 13.60 4.84
CA ALA A 259 8.82 13.20 4.05
C ALA A 259 8.81 13.74 2.61
N VAL A 260 7.65 14.06 2.05
CA VAL A 260 7.48 14.53 0.66
C VAL A 260 6.86 15.94 0.58
N ALA A 261 6.84 16.67 1.70
CA ALA A 261 6.20 17.98 1.79
C ALA A 261 6.84 19.05 0.91
N ASP A 262 8.13 18.91 0.59
CA ASP A 262 8.91 19.78 -0.31
C ASP A 262 8.57 19.60 -1.79
N VAL A 263 7.90 18.47 -2.16
CA VAL A 263 7.44 18.22 -3.53
C VAL A 263 6.05 18.82 -3.71
N PRO A 264 5.83 19.73 -4.69
CA PRO A 264 4.52 20.28 -4.97
C PRO A 264 3.48 19.17 -5.21
N VAL A 265 2.31 19.27 -4.59
CA VAL A 265 1.26 18.25 -4.62
C VAL A 265 0.97 17.75 -6.04
N ALA A 266 0.81 18.67 -7.00
CA ALA A 266 0.54 18.33 -8.39
C ALA A 266 1.63 17.44 -9.01
N GLN A 267 2.89 17.58 -8.58
CA GLN A 267 4.03 16.86 -9.14
C GLN A 267 4.23 15.46 -8.51
N ARG A 268 3.64 15.18 -7.35
CA ARG A 268 3.85 13.89 -6.65
C ARG A 268 3.38 12.72 -7.48
N ALA A 269 2.20 12.84 -8.12
CA ALA A 269 1.66 11.79 -8.99
C ALA A 269 2.49 11.61 -10.28
N VAL A 270 2.91 12.70 -10.91
CA VAL A 270 3.72 12.68 -12.13
C VAL A 270 5.05 11.98 -11.85
N ARG A 271 5.79 12.41 -10.82
CA ARG A 271 7.09 11.82 -10.44
C ARG A 271 7.00 10.33 -10.11
N PHE A 272 5.90 9.91 -9.46
CA PHE A 272 5.73 8.49 -9.15
C PHE A 272 5.52 7.64 -10.40
N VAL A 273 4.72 8.12 -11.36
CA VAL A 273 4.52 7.43 -12.65
C VAL A 273 5.82 7.42 -13.46
N GLU A 274 6.57 8.52 -13.49
CA GLU A 274 7.90 8.58 -14.11
C GLU A 274 8.90 7.59 -13.50
N ALA A 275 8.80 7.36 -12.18
CA ALA A 275 9.59 6.35 -11.50
C ALA A 275 9.18 4.90 -11.85
N GLY A 276 8.01 4.69 -12.46
CA GLY A 276 7.48 3.37 -12.84
C GLY A 276 6.35 2.85 -11.94
N GLY A 277 5.73 3.73 -11.15
CA GLY A 277 4.61 3.41 -10.26
C GLY A 277 3.24 3.35 -10.96
N ASP A 278 2.24 2.81 -10.26
CA ASP A 278 0.92 2.54 -10.84
C ASP A 278 -0.24 3.22 -10.10
N ILE A 279 -0.27 3.15 -8.77
CA ILE A 279 -1.32 3.75 -7.95
C ILE A 279 -0.73 4.79 -7.02
N VAL A 280 -1.24 6.01 -7.10
CA VAL A 280 -0.93 7.07 -6.12
C VAL A 280 -1.95 6.98 -4.99
N LEU A 281 -1.46 6.84 -3.75
CA LEU A 281 -2.28 6.88 -2.54
C LEU A 281 -2.17 8.26 -1.88
N THR A 282 -3.32 8.84 -1.52
CA THR A 282 -3.40 10.07 -0.74
C THR A 282 -4.46 9.95 0.35
N ALA A 283 -4.09 10.24 1.59
CA ALA A 283 -5.04 10.38 2.70
C ALA A 283 -5.87 11.68 2.62
N VAL A 284 -5.46 12.64 1.75
CA VAL A 284 -6.05 14.00 1.68
C VAL A 284 -6.86 14.16 0.39
N PRO A 285 -8.20 14.07 0.43
CA PRO A 285 -9.05 14.12 -0.78
C PRO A 285 -8.87 15.38 -1.65
N SER A 286 -8.55 16.52 -1.05
CA SER A 286 -8.35 17.78 -1.79
C SER A 286 -7.11 17.76 -2.72
N THR A 287 -6.17 16.84 -2.52
CA THR A 287 -4.97 16.69 -3.37
C THR A 287 -5.26 15.96 -4.68
N VAL A 288 -6.38 15.23 -4.78
CA VAL A 288 -6.74 14.44 -5.98
C VAL A 288 -6.87 15.32 -7.22
N GLY A 289 -7.58 16.45 -7.12
CA GLY A 289 -7.77 17.37 -8.24
C GLY A 289 -6.44 17.85 -8.85
N PRO A 290 -5.57 18.49 -8.07
CA PRO A 290 -4.26 18.94 -8.56
C PRO A 290 -3.39 17.82 -9.16
N MET A 291 -3.36 16.62 -8.54
CA MET A 291 -2.60 15.48 -9.07
C MET A 291 -3.18 14.96 -10.39
N HIS A 292 -4.50 14.84 -10.48
CA HIS A 292 -5.19 14.37 -11.69
C HIS A 292 -4.97 15.33 -12.88
N GLU A 293 -5.10 16.63 -12.68
CA GLU A 293 -4.87 17.61 -13.74
C GLU A 293 -3.40 17.64 -14.19
N ALA A 294 -2.45 17.46 -13.27
CA ALA A 294 -1.03 17.39 -13.62
C ALA A 294 -0.72 16.14 -14.48
N LEU A 295 -1.28 14.97 -14.13
CA LEU A 295 -1.13 13.76 -14.95
C LEU A 295 -1.69 13.97 -16.35
N LYS A 296 -2.89 14.53 -16.50
CA LYS A 296 -3.51 14.82 -17.80
C LYS A 296 -2.66 15.80 -18.63
N ALA A 297 -2.17 16.85 -17.99
CA ALA A 297 -1.34 17.85 -18.65
C ALA A 297 -0.03 17.24 -19.17
N GLU A 298 0.60 16.36 -18.38
CA GLU A 298 1.85 15.71 -18.77
C GLU A 298 1.62 14.68 -19.88
N MET A 299 0.56 13.86 -19.78
CA MET A 299 0.17 12.94 -20.87
C MET A 299 -0.07 13.63 -22.21
N SER A 300 -0.53 14.89 -22.19
CA SER A 300 -0.79 15.67 -23.41
C SER A 300 0.50 16.22 -24.03
N LYS A 301 1.58 16.35 -23.26
CA LYS A 301 2.87 16.90 -23.71
C LYS A 301 3.87 15.81 -24.08
N ASP A 302 3.85 14.68 -23.37
CA ASP A 302 4.82 13.59 -23.51
C ASP A 302 4.12 12.28 -23.82
N ALA A 303 4.33 11.77 -25.04
CA ALA A 303 3.79 10.49 -25.49
C ALA A 303 4.41 9.29 -24.73
N GLY A 304 5.65 9.41 -24.28
CA GLY A 304 6.34 8.41 -23.46
C GLY A 304 5.69 8.31 -22.08
N PHE A 305 5.42 9.45 -21.44
CA PHE A 305 4.69 9.49 -20.18
C PHE A 305 3.26 8.94 -20.32
N ALA A 306 2.56 9.30 -21.40
CA ALA A 306 1.25 8.76 -21.70
C ALA A 306 1.27 7.22 -21.87
N ALA A 307 2.35 6.66 -22.44
CA ALA A 307 2.53 5.21 -22.52
C ALA A 307 2.78 4.58 -21.14
N GLN A 308 3.52 5.24 -20.25
CA GLN A 308 3.71 4.77 -18.85
C GLN A 308 2.39 4.75 -18.07
N VAL A 309 1.56 5.81 -18.20
CA VAL A 309 0.22 5.83 -17.56
C VAL A 309 -0.65 4.70 -18.08
N ARG A 310 -0.65 4.42 -19.39
CA ARG A 310 -1.40 3.29 -19.96
C ARG A 310 -0.89 1.94 -19.44
N ALA A 311 0.41 1.75 -19.36
CA ALA A 311 0.99 0.52 -18.81
C ALA A 311 0.64 0.33 -17.32
N ALA A 312 0.63 1.40 -16.52
CA ALA A 312 0.16 1.39 -15.14
C ALA A 312 -1.33 1.00 -15.06
N ALA A 313 -2.19 1.62 -15.89
CA ALA A 313 -3.61 1.30 -15.95
C ALA A 313 -3.85 -0.18 -16.30
N VAL A 314 -3.10 -0.75 -17.24
CA VAL A 314 -3.20 -2.18 -17.61
C VAL A 314 -2.92 -3.08 -16.39
N ARG A 315 -1.87 -2.80 -15.59
CA ARG A 315 -1.57 -3.57 -14.38
C ARG A 315 -2.68 -3.47 -13.34
N VAL A 316 -3.24 -2.28 -13.15
CA VAL A 316 -4.36 -2.05 -12.21
C VAL A 316 -5.62 -2.76 -12.67
N VAL A 317 -5.97 -2.71 -13.97
CA VAL A 317 -7.13 -3.43 -14.54
C VAL A 317 -6.93 -4.93 -14.43
N ALA A 318 -5.74 -5.46 -14.68
CA ALA A 318 -5.42 -6.87 -14.50
C ALA A 318 -5.61 -7.32 -13.03
N LEU A 319 -5.21 -6.49 -12.05
CA LEU A 319 -5.49 -6.75 -10.64
C LEU A 319 -7.00 -6.76 -10.36
N LYS A 320 -7.73 -5.76 -10.86
CA LYS A 320 -9.19 -5.69 -10.71
C LYS A 320 -9.88 -6.91 -11.32
N ALA A 321 -9.45 -7.37 -12.49
CA ALA A 321 -10.00 -8.57 -13.12
C ALA A 321 -9.78 -9.83 -12.26
N ARG A 322 -8.59 -10.01 -11.68
CA ARG A 322 -8.33 -11.14 -10.75
C ARG A 322 -9.20 -11.10 -9.49
N LEU A 323 -9.57 -9.90 -9.03
CA LEU A 323 -10.45 -9.70 -7.87
C LEU A 323 -11.95 -9.79 -8.23
N GLY A 324 -12.30 -10.00 -9.50
CA GLY A 324 -13.68 -10.02 -9.96
C GLY A 324 -14.34 -8.64 -10.04
N LEU A 325 -13.53 -7.57 -10.07
CA LEU A 325 -13.97 -6.17 -10.14
C LEU A 325 -14.00 -5.61 -11.58
N ALA A 326 -13.76 -6.45 -12.58
CA ALA A 326 -13.87 -6.12 -14.00
C ALA A 326 -14.70 -7.21 -14.67
N SER A 327 -15.82 -6.84 -15.26
CA SER A 327 -16.56 -7.72 -16.16
C SER A 327 -16.03 -7.50 -17.58
N CYS A 328 -15.54 -8.58 -18.22
CA CYS A 328 -15.45 -8.58 -19.67
C CYS A 328 -16.89 -8.68 -20.19
N GLY A 329 -17.42 -7.57 -20.72
CA GLY A 329 -18.69 -7.56 -21.44
C GLY A 329 -18.56 -8.33 -22.75
#